data_bd0241f1ab3c47ae7955a9afe3afcf70
#
_entry.id   bd0241f1ab3c47ae7955a9afe3afcf70
#
_cell.length_a   1.000
_cell.length_b   1.000
_cell.length_c   1.000
_cell.angle_alpha   90.00
_cell.angle_beta   90.00
_cell.angle_gamma   90.00
#
_symmetry.space_group_name_H-M   'P 1'
#
loop_
_entity.id
_entity.type
_entity.pdbx_description
1 polymer ?
#
loop_
_entity_poly.entity_id
_entity_poly.type
_entity_poly.pdbx_seq_one_letter_code
_entity_poly.pdbx_strand_id
1 'polypeptide(L)'
;LLQAMPAGDAEKDVDGPRWQQRTELMRDAIIYNRNNPSILFYESGNESISRDHMKEMVAIRNQYDPHGGRAIGSREMLDISEAEYGGEMLYINKSAGHPVWAMEYCRDEGYRMYWDDYSYPYHKWGAGPYYRKAPADIYNQNQDQLTIEQIRRWHDYYVVRPGMGRRVSSGGVKIIFSDTNTHGRSEMNYRTSGVVDAMRIEKDAFFANQVMWNSWVDVEHKASYIIGHWNYPDGVMKDVYVVSTSPVVELFVNGKSVGKSDKPQYTFLHTFKNVHYAPGQVKAISYAADGTTVESEATHQTAGPADHIQLTLMQNPDGGMKADGADLALVQVEIVDKNGQRCPLDNRFIHWTLTGEGEWRGGIGKSPDQDNYILATDLPVEAGVNRVLVRSTTKPGTIRLTARAKGMKEAVLTWNTTADTQQINAGLSRYIASDHLRPVLDRGETPSTPSYTDKKRTVSILSATAGANASDAKSSWDDNELSEWKNDGKLSSAWITYELSQPAAIDEISIKLTGWRQRSYPLEVLADDQLVWKGNTDKSLGYISLFIDQPVKAKRYTIRQTGTATDKDAFGQVTELAGGPATELDLYKTPGSEKVKGELRIVEIDFLQRLK
;
A
#
# COMPACT_ATOMS: atom_id res chain seq x y z
N LEU A 1 -19.14 0.10 1.66
CA LEU A 1 -18.61 -1.09 0.99
C LEU A 1 -18.89 -0.98 -0.49
N LEU A 2 -17.88 -1.17 -1.33
CA LEU A 2 -18.00 -1.15 -2.78
C LEU A 2 -18.47 -2.50 -3.28
N GLN A 3 -19.40 -2.50 -4.21
CA GLN A 3 -19.86 -3.70 -4.90
C GLN A 3 -19.25 -3.77 -6.29
N ALA A 4 -18.30 -4.66 -6.50
CA ALA A 4 -17.72 -4.92 -7.81
C ALA A 4 -18.63 -5.82 -8.66
N MET A 5 -18.74 -5.52 -9.95
CA MET A 5 -19.58 -6.24 -10.90
C MET A 5 -18.73 -6.88 -12.00
N PRO A 6 -19.16 -7.99 -12.57
CA PRO A 6 -18.39 -8.77 -13.54
C PRO A 6 -18.48 -8.20 -14.97
N ALA A 7 -18.23 -6.93 -15.15
CA ALA A 7 -18.10 -6.31 -16.47
C ALA A 7 -16.72 -5.67 -16.60
N GLY A 8 -16.20 -5.50 -17.79
CA GLY A 8 -14.90 -4.86 -18.03
C GLY A 8 -13.76 -5.83 -18.39
N ASP A 9 -12.53 -5.42 -18.17
CA ASP A 9 -11.31 -6.12 -18.56
C ASP A 9 -11.24 -6.39 -20.07
N ALA A 10 -11.02 -5.35 -20.85
CA ALA A 10 -11.00 -5.40 -22.31
C ALA A 10 -12.33 -5.82 -22.98
N GLU A 11 -13.40 -5.92 -22.22
CA GLU A 11 -14.72 -6.27 -22.71
C GLU A 11 -15.69 -5.07 -22.74
N LYS A 12 -15.17 -3.87 -22.79
CA LYS A 12 -15.95 -2.64 -22.90
C LYS A 12 -16.87 -2.58 -24.13
N ASP A 13 -16.55 -3.36 -25.16
CA ASP A 13 -17.30 -3.44 -26.40
C ASP A 13 -18.14 -4.74 -26.51
N VAL A 14 -18.40 -5.39 -25.39
CA VAL A 14 -19.25 -6.59 -25.37
C VAL A 14 -20.71 -6.22 -25.53
N ASP A 15 -21.35 -6.82 -26.53
CA ASP A 15 -22.76 -6.64 -26.85
C ASP A 15 -23.55 -7.94 -26.82
N GLY A 16 -24.85 -7.83 -27.13
CA GLY A 16 -25.74 -8.97 -27.31
C GLY A 16 -26.01 -9.77 -26.04
N PRO A 17 -26.17 -11.12 -26.13
CA PRO A 17 -26.55 -11.95 -25.00
C PRO A 17 -25.58 -11.87 -23.81
N ARG A 18 -24.31 -11.63 -24.07
CA ARG A 18 -23.31 -11.52 -23.02
C ARG A 18 -23.46 -10.21 -22.23
N TRP A 19 -23.72 -9.11 -22.90
CA TRP A 19 -24.04 -7.85 -22.24
C TRP A 19 -25.38 -7.94 -21.48
N GLN A 20 -26.40 -8.56 -22.09
CA GLN A 20 -27.67 -8.80 -21.42
C GLN A 20 -27.50 -9.57 -20.10
N GLN A 21 -26.67 -10.62 -20.10
CA GLN A 21 -26.35 -11.34 -18.88
C GLN A 21 -25.73 -10.43 -17.80
N ARG A 22 -24.88 -9.48 -18.18
CA ARG A 22 -24.25 -8.53 -17.26
C ARG A 22 -25.25 -7.55 -16.67
N THR A 23 -26.18 -7.06 -17.49
CA THR A 23 -27.24 -6.19 -16.99
C THR A 23 -28.18 -6.93 -16.04
N GLU A 24 -28.47 -8.19 -16.29
CA GLU A 24 -29.26 -9.03 -15.36
C GLU A 24 -28.52 -9.26 -14.04
N LEU A 25 -27.22 -9.54 -14.09
CA LEU A 25 -26.40 -9.65 -12.87
C LEU A 25 -26.35 -8.36 -12.09
N MET A 26 -26.22 -7.21 -12.75
CA MET A 26 -26.26 -5.89 -12.09
C MET A 26 -27.59 -5.66 -11.39
N ARG A 27 -28.69 -5.92 -12.10
CA ARG A 27 -30.05 -5.85 -11.52
C ARG A 27 -30.19 -6.71 -10.27
N ASP A 28 -29.81 -7.97 -10.37
CA ASP A 28 -29.96 -8.93 -9.27
C ASP A 28 -29.07 -8.58 -8.08
N ALA A 29 -27.84 -8.13 -8.34
CA ALA A 29 -26.95 -7.66 -7.29
C ALA A 29 -27.49 -6.42 -6.57
N ILE A 30 -28.08 -5.46 -7.29
CA ILE A 30 -28.71 -4.29 -6.68
C ILE A 30 -29.92 -4.71 -5.84
N ILE A 31 -30.81 -5.53 -6.37
CA ILE A 31 -31.99 -6.02 -5.65
C ILE A 31 -31.57 -6.74 -4.36
N TYR A 32 -30.53 -7.58 -4.43
CA TYR A 32 -30.05 -8.33 -3.29
C TYR A 32 -29.43 -7.42 -2.21
N ASN A 33 -28.70 -6.39 -2.61
CA ASN A 33 -27.87 -5.58 -1.71
C ASN A 33 -28.49 -4.23 -1.32
N ARG A 34 -29.49 -3.72 -2.01
CA ARG A 34 -30.03 -2.35 -1.82
C ARG A 34 -30.46 -2.01 -0.38
N ASN A 35 -30.86 -3.03 0.40
CA ASN A 35 -31.23 -2.85 1.81
C ASN A 35 -30.05 -2.95 2.77
N ASN A 36 -28.83 -3.17 2.27
CA ASN A 36 -27.64 -3.25 3.08
C ASN A 36 -27.02 -1.85 3.27
N PRO A 37 -27.04 -1.29 4.49
CA PRO A 37 -26.53 0.06 4.75
C PRO A 37 -25.00 0.16 4.60
N SER A 38 -24.29 -0.96 4.54
CA SER A 38 -22.84 -0.97 4.32
C SER A 38 -22.44 -0.75 2.86
N ILE A 39 -23.36 -0.80 1.92
CA ILE A 39 -23.10 -0.48 0.51
C ILE A 39 -23.18 1.03 0.34
N LEU A 40 -22.09 1.66 -0.08
CA LEU A 40 -22.01 3.10 -0.29
C LEU A 40 -22.28 3.48 -1.74
N PHE A 41 -21.79 2.69 -2.69
CA PHE A 41 -21.94 2.92 -4.11
C PHE A 41 -21.77 1.60 -4.89
N TYR A 42 -22.15 1.62 -6.16
CA TYR A 42 -22.10 0.47 -7.06
C TYR A 42 -21.01 0.65 -8.11
N GLU A 43 -20.25 -0.40 -8.36
CA GLU A 43 -19.33 -0.48 -9.49
C GLU A 43 -19.97 -1.29 -10.61
N SER A 44 -20.10 -0.70 -11.79
CA SER A 44 -20.76 -1.30 -12.94
C SER A 44 -19.85 -2.13 -13.84
N GLY A 45 -18.53 -2.02 -13.64
CA GLY A 45 -17.56 -2.79 -14.41
C GLY A 45 -16.13 -2.58 -13.94
N ASN A 46 -15.27 -3.54 -14.24
CA ASN A 46 -13.84 -3.44 -14.03
C ASN A 46 -13.17 -2.90 -15.31
N GLU A 47 -12.18 -2.03 -15.17
CA GLU A 47 -11.41 -1.46 -16.29
C GLU A 47 -12.22 -0.79 -17.41
N SER A 48 -13.26 -0.07 -17.04
CA SER A 48 -14.14 0.66 -17.95
C SER A 48 -15.20 -0.18 -18.68
N ILE A 49 -16.26 0.48 -19.08
CA ILE A 49 -17.29 0.01 -20.00
C ILE A 49 -17.60 1.14 -20.99
N SER A 50 -18.36 0.88 -22.03
CA SER A 50 -18.75 1.93 -22.98
C SER A 50 -19.70 2.96 -22.32
N ARG A 51 -19.78 4.16 -22.90
CA ARG A 51 -20.71 5.19 -22.46
C ARG A 51 -22.17 4.71 -22.49
N ASP A 52 -22.57 3.99 -23.56
CA ASP A 52 -23.94 3.52 -23.70
C ASP A 52 -24.25 2.40 -22.70
N HIS A 53 -23.31 1.54 -22.41
CA HIS A 53 -23.42 0.55 -21.34
C HIS A 53 -23.53 1.22 -19.96
N MET A 54 -22.78 2.30 -19.71
CA MET A 54 -22.90 3.05 -18.46
C MET A 54 -24.30 3.67 -18.28
N LYS A 55 -24.90 4.22 -19.35
CA LYS A 55 -26.29 4.71 -19.32
C LYS A 55 -27.28 3.63 -18.89
N GLU A 56 -27.11 2.43 -19.44
CA GLU A 56 -27.96 1.30 -19.11
C GLU A 56 -27.79 0.86 -17.64
N MET A 57 -26.55 0.80 -17.14
CA MET A 57 -26.27 0.50 -15.73
C MET A 57 -26.86 1.54 -14.78
N VAL A 58 -26.79 2.83 -15.14
CA VAL A 58 -27.44 3.91 -14.38
C VAL A 58 -28.97 3.74 -14.38
N ALA A 59 -29.56 3.38 -15.52
CA ALA A 59 -31.00 3.14 -15.62
C ALA A 59 -31.44 1.97 -14.72
N ILE A 60 -30.67 0.89 -14.69
CA ILE A 60 -30.90 -0.27 -13.80
C ILE A 60 -30.84 0.17 -12.34
N ARG A 61 -29.81 0.93 -11.93
CA ARG A 61 -29.72 1.45 -10.57
C ARG A 61 -30.94 2.31 -10.23
N ASN A 62 -31.32 3.22 -11.09
CA ASN A 62 -32.45 4.13 -10.87
C ASN A 62 -33.78 3.38 -10.73
N GLN A 63 -33.94 2.27 -11.45
CA GLN A 63 -35.14 1.45 -11.39
C GLN A 63 -35.21 0.61 -10.10
N TYR A 64 -34.08 0.02 -9.67
CA TYR A 64 -34.09 -0.99 -8.61
C TYR A 64 -33.59 -0.49 -7.24
N ASP A 65 -32.91 0.65 -7.20
CA ASP A 65 -32.50 1.37 -5.97
C ASP A 65 -32.76 2.88 -6.06
N PRO A 66 -34.01 3.30 -6.34
CA PRO A 66 -34.35 4.71 -6.60
C PRO A 66 -34.17 5.63 -5.39
N HIS A 67 -34.14 5.09 -4.19
CA HIS A 67 -34.09 5.86 -2.94
C HIS A 67 -32.78 5.68 -2.15
N GLY A 68 -31.90 4.81 -2.59
CA GLY A 68 -30.66 4.50 -1.89
C GLY A 68 -29.62 5.63 -1.91
N GLY A 69 -29.72 6.54 -2.86
CA GLY A 69 -28.77 7.66 -3.02
C GLY A 69 -27.34 7.21 -3.33
N ARG A 70 -27.17 5.96 -3.78
CA ARG A 70 -25.86 5.38 -4.05
C ARG A 70 -25.39 5.74 -5.44
N ALA A 71 -24.20 6.32 -5.52
CA ALA A 71 -23.55 6.60 -6.79
C ALA A 71 -23.23 5.31 -7.55
N ILE A 72 -23.19 5.41 -8.87
CA ILE A 72 -22.80 4.32 -9.77
C ILE A 72 -21.72 4.80 -10.72
N GLY A 73 -20.69 4.01 -10.90
CA GLY A 73 -19.56 4.34 -11.76
C GLY A 73 -18.77 3.09 -12.11
N SER A 74 -17.64 3.28 -12.72
CA SER A 74 -16.70 2.23 -13.04
C SER A 74 -15.27 2.78 -12.99
N ARG A 75 -14.31 1.90 -12.89
CA ARG A 75 -12.91 2.25 -13.01
C ARG A 75 -12.63 2.88 -14.38
N GLU A 76 -11.76 3.89 -14.40
CA GLU A 76 -11.32 4.59 -15.63
C GLU A 76 -12.42 5.34 -16.40
N MET A 77 -13.48 5.75 -15.72
CA MET A 77 -14.60 6.46 -16.33
C MET A 77 -14.74 7.92 -15.87
N LEU A 78 -13.65 8.56 -15.50
CA LEU A 78 -13.64 9.94 -14.99
C LEU A 78 -14.05 10.98 -16.04
N ASP A 79 -13.92 10.65 -17.31
CA ASP A 79 -14.28 11.47 -18.47
C ASP A 79 -15.65 11.11 -19.09
N ILE A 80 -16.37 10.17 -18.52
CA ILE A 80 -17.69 9.72 -18.99
C ILE A 80 -18.78 10.40 -18.16
N SER A 81 -19.55 11.29 -18.78
CA SER A 81 -20.56 12.10 -18.11
C SER A 81 -21.68 11.32 -17.43
N GLU A 82 -21.92 10.09 -17.87
CA GLU A 82 -22.93 9.20 -17.33
C GLU A 82 -22.50 8.49 -16.06
N ALA A 83 -21.19 8.40 -15.81
CA ALA A 83 -20.67 7.87 -14.55
C ALA A 83 -20.74 8.95 -13.46
N GLU A 84 -21.22 8.58 -12.28
CA GLU A 84 -21.34 9.53 -11.16
C GLU A 84 -20.08 9.60 -10.32
N TYR A 85 -19.17 8.67 -10.52
CA TYR A 85 -17.79 8.68 -10.03
C TYR A 85 -16.92 7.88 -11.00
N GLY A 86 -15.62 8.10 -10.94
CA GLY A 86 -14.64 7.28 -11.63
C GLY A 86 -13.67 6.65 -10.65
N GLY A 87 -13.28 5.43 -10.95
CA GLY A 87 -12.25 4.71 -10.22
C GLY A 87 -10.90 4.77 -10.92
N GLU A 88 -9.89 4.32 -10.24
CA GLU A 88 -8.55 4.17 -10.78
C GLU A 88 -7.88 2.89 -10.31
N MET A 89 -7.04 2.37 -11.18
CA MET A 89 -6.00 1.44 -10.82
C MET A 89 -4.65 2.18 -10.87
N LEU A 90 -3.86 2.15 -9.82
CA LEU A 90 -2.47 2.62 -9.83
C LEU A 90 -2.24 4.12 -10.03
N TYR A 91 -3.14 5.04 -9.70
CA TYR A 91 -2.77 6.44 -9.70
C TYR A 91 -2.85 7.24 -10.97
N ILE A 92 -3.68 6.90 -11.87
CA ILE A 92 -3.99 7.79 -12.97
C ILE A 92 -5.01 8.78 -12.44
N ASN A 93 -4.55 9.94 -12.05
CA ASN A 93 -5.43 10.98 -11.60
C ASN A 93 -5.85 11.80 -12.81
N LYS A 94 -6.96 11.44 -13.38
CA LYS A 94 -7.57 12.17 -14.46
C LYS A 94 -8.42 13.26 -13.85
N SER A 95 -8.11 14.51 -14.10
CA SER A 95 -8.93 15.64 -13.68
C SER A 95 -10.24 15.61 -14.44
N ALA A 96 -11.23 15.03 -13.84
CA ALA A 96 -12.57 15.01 -14.39
C ALA A 96 -13.53 15.71 -13.43
N GLY A 97 -14.69 16.07 -13.93
CA GLY A 97 -15.76 16.67 -13.15
C GLY A 97 -16.45 15.69 -12.18
N HIS A 98 -15.87 14.53 -11.95
CA HIS A 98 -16.42 13.46 -11.11
C HIS A 98 -15.51 13.16 -9.93
N PRO A 99 -16.08 12.72 -8.79
CA PRO A 99 -15.31 12.19 -7.68
C PRO A 99 -14.41 11.02 -8.11
N VAL A 100 -13.18 11.00 -7.66
CA VAL A 100 -12.22 9.92 -7.88
C VAL A 100 -12.23 8.97 -6.70
N TRP A 101 -12.42 7.69 -6.97
CA TRP A 101 -12.23 6.63 -5.99
C TRP A 101 -11.15 5.67 -6.48
N ALA A 102 -10.01 5.61 -5.81
CA ALA A 102 -8.95 4.69 -6.20
C ALA A 102 -9.36 3.24 -5.89
N MET A 103 -9.59 2.48 -6.93
CA MET A 103 -10.12 1.11 -6.82
C MET A 103 -9.05 0.10 -6.41
N GLU A 104 -7.81 0.34 -6.80
CA GLU A 104 -6.70 -0.57 -6.58
C GLU A 104 -5.41 0.19 -6.29
N TYR A 105 -5.36 1.00 -5.24
CA TYR A 105 -4.11 1.67 -4.94
C TYR A 105 -3.08 0.72 -4.30
N CYS A 106 -1.80 0.95 -4.56
CA CYS A 106 -0.68 0.25 -3.95
C CYS A 106 -0.62 -1.26 -4.28
N ARG A 107 -0.32 -1.56 -5.54
CA ARG A 107 -0.14 -2.94 -6.03
C ARG A 107 1.28 -3.47 -5.88
N ASP A 108 2.14 -2.75 -5.18
CA ASP A 108 3.52 -3.16 -4.99
C ASP A 108 3.62 -4.47 -4.22
N GLU A 109 4.63 -5.25 -4.50
CA GLU A 109 4.81 -6.59 -3.98
C GLU A 109 5.87 -6.59 -2.87
N GLY A 110 5.69 -7.43 -1.86
CA GLY A 110 6.68 -7.61 -0.81
C GLY A 110 6.46 -8.93 -0.08
N TYR A 111 7.47 -9.78 -0.02
CA TYR A 111 7.44 -11.00 0.76
C TYR A 111 7.39 -10.70 2.26
N ARG A 112 6.93 -11.64 3.06
CA ARG A 112 7.03 -11.58 4.52
C ARG A 112 8.47 -11.70 4.97
N MET A 113 9.27 -12.58 4.34
CA MET A 113 10.68 -12.68 4.63
C MET A 113 11.42 -11.41 4.21
N TYR A 114 12.47 -11.08 4.94
CA TYR A 114 13.28 -9.91 4.64
C TYR A 114 14.15 -10.14 3.40
N TRP A 115 14.16 -9.16 2.54
CA TRP A 115 14.82 -9.19 1.26
C TRP A 115 15.58 -7.89 1.01
N ASP A 116 16.77 -7.79 1.54
CA ASP A 116 17.63 -6.62 1.41
C ASP A 116 19.10 -7.02 1.16
N ASP A 117 19.97 -6.05 0.98
CA ASP A 117 21.39 -6.29 0.70
C ASP A 117 22.17 -6.87 1.86
N TYR A 118 21.60 -6.88 3.06
CA TYR A 118 22.29 -7.21 4.31
C TYR A 118 21.78 -8.49 4.96
N SER A 119 20.56 -8.87 4.69
CA SER A 119 19.88 -9.99 5.32
C SER A 119 19.67 -11.16 4.38
N TYR A 120 19.79 -12.38 4.89
CA TYR A 120 19.48 -13.57 4.11
C TYR A 120 17.96 -13.74 3.93
N PRO A 121 17.48 -14.07 2.72
CA PRO A 121 18.25 -14.22 1.49
C PRO A 121 18.69 -12.84 0.96
N TYR A 122 19.99 -12.71 0.70
CA TYR A 122 20.56 -11.42 0.28
C TYR A 122 19.93 -10.94 -1.03
N HIS A 123 19.53 -9.69 -1.02
CA HIS A 123 19.01 -9.00 -2.19
C HIS A 123 19.96 -7.87 -2.59
N LYS A 124 20.40 -7.92 -3.85
CA LYS A 124 21.09 -6.82 -4.51
C LYS A 124 20.20 -6.25 -5.58
N TRP A 125 20.39 -4.98 -5.91
CA TRP A 125 19.67 -4.35 -7.00
C TRP A 125 19.77 -5.18 -8.28
N GLY A 126 18.64 -5.53 -8.87
CA GLY A 126 18.57 -6.44 -10.02
C GLY A 126 18.75 -7.92 -9.72
N ALA A 127 19.01 -8.30 -8.45
CA ALA A 127 19.03 -9.68 -8.01
C ALA A 127 17.75 -10.01 -7.24
N GLY A 128 17.45 -11.27 -7.06
CA GLY A 128 16.29 -11.73 -6.32
C GLY A 128 15.29 -12.46 -7.19
N PRO A 129 14.08 -12.72 -6.70
CA PRO A 129 13.08 -13.46 -7.45
C PRO A 129 12.65 -12.73 -8.71
N TYR A 130 12.13 -13.49 -9.66
CA TYR A 130 11.61 -12.97 -10.92
C TYR A 130 10.07 -13.00 -10.89
N TYR A 131 9.48 -11.93 -11.39
CA TYR A 131 8.06 -11.87 -11.66
C TYR A 131 7.88 -11.59 -13.16
N ARG A 132 7.12 -12.46 -13.84
CA ARG A 132 6.99 -12.37 -15.31
C ARG A 132 8.34 -12.26 -16.04
N LYS A 133 9.35 -12.95 -15.55
CA LYS A 133 10.74 -12.88 -16.06
C LYS A 133 11.45 -11.54 -15.86
N ALA A 134 10.87 -10.66 -15.04
CA ALA A 134 11.50 -9.40 -14.65
C ALA A 134 12.21 -9.52 -13.29
N PRO A 135 13.38 -8.90 -13.10
CA PRO A 135 14.07 -8.88 -11.81
C PRO A 135 13.28 -8.15 -10.71
N ALA A 136 13.58 -8.41 -9.47
CA ALA A 136 12.89 -7.88 -8.31
C ALA A 136 12.91 -6.34 -8.18
N ASP A 137 13.90 -5.68 -8.74
CA ASP A 137 14.00 -4.22 -8.80
C ASP A 137 12.97 -3.56 -9.73
N ILE A 138 12.35 -4.33 -10.62
CA ILE A 138 11.29 -3.83 -11.50
C ILE A 138 9.93 -3.82 -10.80
N TYR A 139 9.70 -4.71 -9.81
CA TYR A 139 8.45 -4.84 -9.12
C TYR A 139 8.68 -5.10 -7.64
N ASN A 140 9.18 -4.34 -6.95
CA ASN A 140 9.26 -4.17 -5.50
C ASN A 140 8.98 -5.43 -4.63
N GLN A 141 9.93 -6.36 -4.57
CA GLN A 141 9.83 -7.58 -3.73
C GLN A 141 10.37 -7.40 -2.31
N ASN A 142 10.63 -6.19 -1.90
CA ASN A 142 11.25 -5.83 -0.63
C ASN A 142 10.20 -5.32 0.35
N GLN A 143 10.20 -5.83 1.58
CA GLN A 143 9.24 -5.42 2.61
C GLN A 143 9.37 -3.94 2.99
N ASP A 144 10.57 -3.42 3.09
CA ASP A 144 10.82 -2.02 3.41
C ASP A 144 10.23 -1.10 2.33
N GLN A 145 10.47 -1.43 1.07
CA GLN A 145 9.95 -0.68 -0.08
C GLN A 145 8.43 -0.75 -0.14
N LEU A 146 7.85 -1.93 0.06
CA LEU A 146 6.40 -2.09 0.14
C LEU A 146 5.82 -1.17 1.23
N THR A 147 6.45 -1.15 2.40
CA THR A 147 5.98 -0.36 3.54
C THR A 147 6.09 1.14 3.27
N ILE A 148 7.22 1.61 2.75
CA ILE A 148 7.44 3.02 2.39
C ILE A 148 6.43 3.46 1.33
N GLU A 149 6.19 2.61 0.32
CA GLU A 149 5.20 2.90 -0.71
C GLU A 149 3.78 2.98 -0.14
N GLN A 150 3.42 2.13 0.82
CA GLN A 150 2.15 2.23 1.53
C GLN A 150 1.99 3.57 2.24
N ILE A 151 3.03 4.06 2.90
CA ILE A 151 3.02 5.34 3.61
C ILE A 151 2.84 6.49 2.62
N ARG A 152 3.57 6.48 1.52
CA ARG A 152 3.44 7.48 0.43
C ARG A 152 2.01 7.52 -0.10
N ARG A 153 1.42 6.36 -0.41
CA ARG A 153 0.08 6.25 -0.96
C ARG A 153 -0.97 6.77 -0.01
N TRP A 154 -0.87 6.36 1.24
CA TRP A 154 -1.79 6.81 2.26
C TRP A 154 -1.75 8.34 2.39
N HIS A 155 -0.53 8.91 2.49
CA HIS A 155 -0.34 10.35 2.55
C HIS A 155 -0.94 11.06 1.33
N ASP A 156 -0.64 10.58 0.14
CA ASP A 156 -1.10 11.18 -1.10
C ASP A 156 -2.64 11.15 -1.23
N TYR A 157 -3.27 10.02 -0.92
CA TYR A 157 -4.72 9.91 -1.04
C TYR A 157 -5.49 10.61 0.07
N TYR A 158 -5.01 10.58 1.28
CA TYR A 158 -5.80 11.03 2.43
C TYR A 158 -5.33 12.37 3.02
N VAL A 159 -4.14 12.85 2.67
CA VAL A 159 -3.61 14.12 3.17
C VAL A 159 -3.49 15.16 2.06
N VAL A 160 -2.84 14.82 0.95
CA VAL A 160 -2.49 15.79 -0.10
C VAL A 160 -3.64 16.04 -1.06
N ARG A 161 -4.29 15.01 -1.54
CA ARG A 161 -5.26 15.12 -2.63
C ARG A 161 -6.62 15.71 -2.28
N PRO A 162 -7.20 15.47 -1.10
CA PRO A 162 -8.45 16.10 -0.75
C PRO A 162 -8.36 17.62 -0.83
N GLY A 163 -9.19 18.23 -1.69
CA GLY A 163 -9.28 19.69 -1.79
C GLY A 163 -8.26 20.37 -2.71
N MET A 164 -7.53 19.65 -3.52
CA MET A 164 -6.64 20.22 -4.53
C MET A 164 -7.39 20.49 -5.85
N GLY A 165 -7.49 21.76 -6.22
CA GLY A 165 -8.05 22.20 -7.49
C GLY A 165 -9.48 21.69 -7.73
N ARG A 166 -9.78 21.27 -8.95
CA ARG A 166 -11.04 20.63 -9.34
C ARG A 166 -11.07 19.13 -9.06
N ARG A 167 -9.95 18.58 -8.69
CA ARG A 167 -9.81 17.16 -8.41
C ARG A 167 -10.46 16.82 -7.09
N VAL A 168 -11.33 15.85 -7.11
CA VAL A 168 -12.04 15.39 -5.92
C VAL A 168 -11.62 13.94 -5.67
N SER A 169 -10.63 13.74 -4.80
CA SER A 169 -10.31 12.41 -4.30
C SER A 169 -11.25 12.08 -3.14
N SER A 170 -12.00 11.02 -3.29
CA SER A 170 -12.92 10.51 -2.27
C SER A 170 -12.30 9.36 -1.46
N GLY A 171 -11.01 9.12 -1.63
CA GLY A 171 -10.28 8.03 -1.01
C GLY A 171 -10.03 6.84 -1.95
N GLY A 172 -9.93 5.65 -1.40
CA GLY A 172 -9.68 4.47 -2.21
C GLY A 172 -9.61 3.19 -1.40
N VAL A 173 -9.50 2.08 -2.11
CA VAL A 173 -9.25 0.76 -1.54
C VAL A 173 -7.89 0.23 -1.97
N LYS A 174 -7.16 -0.24 -0.99
CA LYS A 174 -5.86 -0.83 -1.22
C LYS A 174 -5.99 -2.22 -1.84
N ILE A 175 -5.23 -2.52 -2.86
CA ILE A 175 -5.04 -3.87 -3.33
C ILE A 175 -3.69 -4.41 -2.82
N ILE A 176 -3.67 -5.37 -1.95
CA ILE A 176 -4.78 -6.04 -1.28
C ILE A 176 -4.49 -6.12 0.21
N PHE A 177 -5.46 -6.53 1.02
CA PHE A 177 -5.21 -6.72 2.45
C PHE A 177 -4.33 -7.93 2.71
N SER A 178 -4.61 -9.06 2.07
CA SER A 178 -3.90 -10.31 2.24
C SER A 178 -3.30 -10.83 0.95
N ASP A 179 -2.11 -11.37 1.00
CA ASP A 179 -1.55 -12.12 -0.12
C ASP A 179 -2.53 -13.19 -0.61
N THR A 180 -2.49 -13.44 -1.91
CA THR A 180 -3.23 -14.53 -2.53
C THR A 180 -2.28 -15.64 -2.93
N ASN A 181 -2.79 -16.85 -2.93
CA ASN A 181 -2.06 -18.05 -3.32
C ASN A 181 -2.73 -18.83 -4.47
N THR A 182 -3.82 -18.27 -5.01
CA THR A 182 -4.60 -18.87 -6.09
C THR A 182 -4.79 -17.94 -7.27
N HIS A 183 -4.42 -16.69 -7.14
CA HIS A 183 -4.52 -15.69 -8.18
C HIS A 183 -3.16 -15.05 -8.39
N GLY A 184 -2.35 -15.69 -9.16
CA GLY A 184 -1.08 -15.19 -9.62
C GLY A 184 -1.18 -14.54 -10.98
N ARG A 185 -0.08 -13.93 -11.39
CA ARG A 185 0.08 -13.41 -12.74
C ARG A 185 1.15 -14.19 -13.46
N SER A 186 0.85 -14.62 -14.70
CA SER A 186 1.78 -15.40 -15.50
C SER A 186 2.09 -16.78 -14.88
N GLU A 187 3.35 -17.11 -14.69
CA GLU A 187 3.81 -18.43 -14.22
C GLU A 187 3.67 -18.60 -12.70
N MET A 188 3.46 -17.50 -11.96
CA MET A 188 3.29 -17.56 -10.51
C MET A 188 1.81 -17.66 -10.13
N ASN A 189 1.49 -18.57 -9.25
CA ASN A 189 0.14 -18.79 -8.74
C ASN A 189 -0.16 -18.03 -7.44
N TYR A 190 0.63 -17.03 -7.10
CA TYR A 190 0.47 -16.22 -5.91
C TYR A 190 0.78 -14.74 -6.18
N ARG A 191 0.37 -13.90 -5.25
CA ARG A 191 0.58 -12.47 -5.27
C ARG A 191 0.91 -11.98 -3.87
N THR A 192 1.90 -11.09 -3.73
CA THR A 192 2.48 -10.66 -2.45
C THR A 192 2.27 -9.18 -2.13
N SER A 193 1.24 -8.57 -2.71
CA SER A 193 0.89 -7.15 -2.46
C SER A 193 0.08 -6.92 -1.18
N GLY A 194 -0.18 -7.95 -0.39
CA GLY A 194 -0.89 -7.85 0.89
C GLY A 194 -0.08 -7.17 1.99
N VAL A 195 -0.77 -6.53 2.93
CA VAL A 195 -0.16 -6.08 4.19
C VAL A 195 0.01 -7.22 5.18
N VAL A 196 -0.77 -8.27 5.03
CA VAL A 196 -0.58 -9.57 5.68
C VAL A 196 -0.33 -10.63 4.62
N ASP A 197 0.30 -11.72 5.01
CA ASP A 197 0.48 -12.86 4.12
C ASP A 197 -0.80 -13.71 3.98
N ALA A 198 -0.75 -14.78 3.19
CA ALA A 198 -1.89 -15.66 2.98
C ALA A 198 -2.35 -16.41 4.25
N MET A 199 -1.48 -16.55 5.25
CA MET A 199 -1.79 -17.10 6.58
C MET A 199 -2.17 -16.04 7.60
N ARG A 200 -2.40 -14.79 7.15
CA ARG A 200 -2.75 -13.62 7.99
C ARG A 200 -1.64 -13.21 8.96
N ILE A 201 -0.39 -13.52 8.63
CA ILE A 201 0.75 -13.03 9.40
C ILE A 201 1.08 -11.62 8.90
N GLU A 202 1.23 -10.72 9.84
CA GLU A 202 1.45 -9.31 9.60
C GLU A 202 2.85 -9.06 9.01
N LYS A 203 2.91 -8.22 7.98
CA LYS A 203 4.14 -7.65 7.43
C LYS A 203 4.37 -6.26 8.03
N ASP A 204 5.53 -5.68 7.79
CA ASP A 204 5.83 -4.31 8.27
C ASP A 204 4.79 -3.29 7.77
N ALA A 205 4.30 -3.48 6.54
CA ALA A 205 3.25 -2.63 5.98
C ALA A 205 1.93 -2.67 6.76
N PHE A 206 1.60 -3.77 7.44
CA PHE A 206 0.44 -3.85 8.31
C PHE A 206 0.57 -2.87 9.48
N PHE A 207 1.70 -2.93 10.19
CA PHE A 207 1.95 -2.08 11.34
C PHE A 207 2.07 -0.61 10.97
N ALA A 208 2.66 -0.29 9.82
CA ALA A 208 2.69 1.08 9.30
C ALA A 208 1.28 1.61 9.01
N ASN A 209 0.44 0.81 8.34
CA ASN A 209 -0.96 1.18 8.12
C ASN A 209 -1.73 1.33 9.43
N GLN A 210 -1.49 0.46 10.41
CA GLN A 210 -2.10 0.59 11.74
C GLN A 210 -1.75 1.92 12.40
N VAL A 211 -0.48 2.32 12.39
CA VAL A 211 -0.04 3.62 12.91
C VAL A 211 -0.77 4.76 12.19
N MET A 212 -0.80 4.74 10.85
CA MET A 212 -1.44 5.81 10.07
C MET A 212 -2.94 5.89 10.31
N TRP A 213 -3.65 4.76 10.32
CA TRP A 213 -5.09 4.74 10.58
C TRP A 213 -5.45 5.08 12.03
N ASN A 214 -4.64 4.66 13.01
CA ASN A 214 -4.83 5.04 14.40
C ASN A 214 -4.78 6.55 14.61
N SER A 215 -3.99 7.26 13.80
CA SER A 215 -3.98 8.72 13.82
C SER A 215 -5.35 9.37 13.53
N TRP A 216 -6.27 8.63 12.91
CA TRP A 216 -7.64 9.08 12.61
C TRP A 216 -8.69 8.48 13.53
N VAL A 217 -8.54 7.21 13.91
CA VAL A 217 -9.59 6.48 14.64
C VAL A 217 -9.30 6.36 16.13
N ASP A 218 -8.07 6.64 16.55
CA ASP A 218 -7.61 6.57 17.93
C ASP A 218 -6.58 7.68 18.20
N VAL A 219 -7.02 8.93 18.10
CA VAL A 219 -6.17 10.12 18.13
C VAL A 219 -5.50 10.34 19.48
N GLU A 220 -6.08 9.79 20.55
CA GLU A 220 -5.57 9.90 21.92
C GLU A 220 -4.34 9.00 22.14
N HIS A 221 -4.26 7.89 21.46
CA HIS A 221 -3.17 6.93 21.57
C HIS A 221 -2.19 7.06 20.42
N LYS A 222 -1.07 7.70 20.74
CA LYS A 222 0.02 7.83 19.76
C LYS A 222 0.72 6.49 19.58
N ALA A 223 1.15 6.25 18.35
CA ALA A 223 1.79 4.99 17.98
C ALA A 223 3.03 5.22 17.13
N SER A 224 3.97 4.31 17.23
CA SER A 224 5.14 4.25 16.35
C SER A 224 5.55 2.81 16.07
N TYR A 225 6.24 2.62 14.94
CA TYR A 225 6.75 1.33 14.50
C TYR A 225 8.07 1.52 13.77
N ILE A 226 9.07 0.68 14.09
CA ILE A 226 10.34 0.62 13.37
C ILE A 226 10.19 -0.37 12.22
N ILE A 227 10.41 0.06 10.99
CA ILE A 227 10.31 -0.80 9.80
C ILE A 227 11.52 -1.73 9.73
N GLY A 228 11.28 -3.02 9.46
CA GLY A 228 12.32 -4.03 9.31
C GLY A 228 12.64 -4.76 10.60
N HIS A 229 13.82 -5.30 10.67
CA HIS A 229 14.34 -6.05 11.82
C HIS A 229 15.67 -5.45 12.31
N TRP A 230 16.24 -6.03 13.39
CA TRP A 230 17.54 -5.60 13.91
C TRP A 230 18.51 -6.78 14.06
N ASN A 231 18.71 -7.53 12.95
CA ASN A 231 19.65 -8.65 12.85
C ASN A 231 20.47 -8.53 11.57
N TYR A 232 21.67 -7.99 11.66
CA TYR A 232 22.56 -7.78 10.53
C TYR A 232 23.97 -8.30 10.82
N PRO A 233 24.82 -8.52 9.81
CA PRO A 233 26.24 -8.72 10.01
C PRO A 233 26.93 -7.52 10.67
N ASP A 234 28.02 -7.78 11.39
CA ASP A 234 28.84 -6.71 11.97
C ASP A 234 29.37 -5.75 10.89
N GLY A 235 29.39 -4.47 11.22
CA GLY A 235 29.86 -3.41 10.34
C GLY A 235 28.85 -2.91 9.33
N VAL A 236 27.63 -3.44 9.31
CA VAL A 236 26.55 -2.92 8.45
C VAL A 236 26.17 -1.52 8.87
N MET A 237 26.00 -0.69 7.85
CA MET A 237 25.49 0.68 7.97
C MET A 237 24.30 0.83 7.02
N LYS A 238 23.15 1.20 7.56
CA LYS A 238 21.89 1.27 6.78
C LYS A 238 21.01 2.41 7.24
N ASP A 239 20.05 2.76 6.40
CA ASP A 239 18.98 3.68 6.79
C ASP A 239 17.95 2.94 7.66
N VAL A 240 17.51 3.57 8.73
CA VAL A 240 16.44 3.08 9.61
C VAL A 240 15.22 3.97 9.45
N TYR A 241 14.08 3.34 9.24
CA TYR A 241 12.82 4.01 9.01
C TYR A 241 11.87 3.79 10.19
N VAL A 242 11.26 4.86 10.66
CA VAL A 242 10.26 4.83 11.73
C VAL A 242 9.00 5.50 11.25
N VAL A 243 7.88 4.81 11.33
CA VAL A 243 6.56 5.41 11.13
C VAL A 243 5.98 5.81 12.48
N SER A 244 5.52 7.05 12.61
CA SER A 244 5.01 7.58 13.88
C SER A 244 3.87 8.57 13.65
N THR A 245 2.92 8.59 14.59
CA THR A 245 1.88 9.63 14.68
C THR A 245 2.37 10.91 15.37
N SER A 246 3.56 10.86 15.97
CA SER A 246 4.16 12.01 16.66
C SER A 246 5.11 12.76 15.73
N PRO A 247 5.20 14.09 15.85
CA PRO A 247 5.99 14.91 14.93
C PRO A 247 7.51 14.82 15.14
N VAL A 248 7.95 14.30 16.29
CA VAL A 248 9.36 14.22 16.63
C VAL A 248 9.70 12.80 17.07
N VAL A 249 10.75 12.24 16.49
CA VAL A 249 11.26 10.91 16.83
C VAL A 249 12.75 10.95 17.07
N GLU A 250 13.23 10.29 18.11
CA GLU A 250 14.63 10.07 18.39
C GLU A 250 14.95 8.57 18.36
N LEU A 251 16.00 8.20 17.63
CA LEU A 251 16.41 6.81 17.49
C LEU A 251 17.61 6.52 18.36
N PHE A 252 17.60 5.38 19.03
CA PHE A 252 18.66 4.90 19.90
C PHE A 252 19.14 3.52 19.46
N VAL A 253 20.44 3.32 19.51
CA VAL A 253 21.07 1.99 19.39
C VAL A 253 21.79 1.69 20.70
N ASN A 254 21.37 0.65 21.39
CA ASN A 254 21.91 0.24 22.71
C ASN A 254 21.94 1.42 23.72
N GLY A 255 20.85 2.20 23.76
CA GLY A 255 20.68 3.33 24.66
C GLY A 255 21.43 4.60 24.26
N LYS A 256 22.21 4.58 23.18
CA LYS A 256 22.89 5.77 22.66
C LYS A 256 22.07 6.38 21.52
N SER A 257 21.73 7.66 21.62
CA SER A 257 21.07 8.40 20.56
C SER A 257 21.93 8.42 19.28
N VAL A 258 21.31 8.11 18.16
CA VAL A 258 21.92 8.20 16.83
C VAL A 258 21.35 9.35 16.01
N GLY A 259 20.35 10.04 16.52
CA GLY A 259 19.78 11.25 15.93
C GLY A 259 18.32 11.47 16.29
N LYS A 260 17.86 12.67 16.02
CA LYS A 260 16.49 13.13 16.23
C LYS A 260 15.92 13.67 14.91
N SER A 261 14.71 13.30 14.59
CA SER A 261 13.99 13.71 13.38
C SER A 261 12.73 14.47 13.80
N ASP A 262 12.58 15.70 13.33
CA ASP A 262 11.43 16.58 13.56
C ASP A 262 10.72 16.99 12.25
N LYS A 263 11.15 16.42 11.14
CA LYS A 263 10.59 16.64 9.81
C LYS A 263 10.25 15.32 9.14
N PRO A 264 9.12 14.68 9.53
CA PRO A 264 8.71 13.45 8.87
C PRO A 264 8.37 13.67 7.40
N GLN A 265 8.76 12.74 6.56
CA GLN A 265 8.27 12.64 5.19
C GLN A 265 6.85 12.03 5.21
N TYR A 266 6.02 12.43 4.26
CA TYR A 266 4.66 11.87 4.15
C TYR A 266 3.88 11.86 5.47
N THR A 267 4.02 12.90 6.28
CA THR A 267 3.41 13.08 7.60
C THR A 267 3.95 12.14 8.68
N PHE A 268 4.29 10.90 8.35
CA PHE A 268 4.53 9.85 9.32
C PHE A 268 5.93 9.22 9.28
N LEU A 269 6.66 9.37 8.17
CA LEU A 269 7.92 8.65 7.94
C LEU A 269 9.14 9.45 8.42
N HIS A 270 9.77 8.98 9.47
CA HIS A 270 11.07 9.47 9.96
C HIS A 270 12.19 8.58 9.42
N THR A 271 13.22 9.18 8.81
CA THR A 271 14.35 8.46 8.22
C THR A 271 15.65 8.84 8.91
N PHE A 272 16.33 7.85 9.46
CA PHE A 272 17.64 7.98 10.07
C PHE A 272 18.69 7.40 9.13
N LYS A 273 19.51 8.25 8.56
CA LYS A 273 20.49 7.86 7.54
C LYS A 273 21.76 7.27 8.14
N ASN A 274 22.31 6.25 7.45
CA ASN A 274 23.61 5.68 7.76
C ASN A 274 23.77 5.24 9.22
N VAL A 275 22.77 4.60 9.80
CA VAL A 275 22.83 4.09 11.15
C VAL A 275 23.73 2.85 11.21
N HIS A 276 24.74 2.90 12.06
CA HIS A 276 25.61 1.75 12.30
C HIS A 276 24.87 0.68 13.09
N TYR A 277 24.82 -0.52 12.54
CA TYR A 277 24.32 -1.67 13.27
C TYR A 277 25.26 -2.03 14.42
N ALA A 278 24.67 -2.31 15.56
CA ALA A 278 25.32 -2.98 16.70
C ALA A 278 24.32 -3.98 17.29
N PRO A 279 24.75 -5.24 17.57
CA PRO A 279 23.89 -6.22 18.21
C PRO A 279 23.31 -5.68 19.52
N GLY A 280 22.05 -5.97 19.80
CA GLY A 280 21.32 -5.50 20.96
C GLY A 280 20.00 -4.84 20.56
N GLN A 281 19.72 -3.66 21.07
CA GLN A 281 18.44 -3.00 20.92
C GLN A 281 18.52 -1.79 19.98
N VAL A 282 17.56 -1.69 19.03
CA VAL A 282 17.22 -0.42 18.41
C VAL A 282 15.87 0.04 18.98
N LYS A 283 15.80 1.30 19.43
CA LYS A 283 14.62 1.88 20.06
C LYS A 283 14.32 3.24 19.46
N ALA A 284 13.07 3.46 19.07
CA ALA A 284 12.54 4.76 18.72
C ALA A 284 11.70 5.30 19.86
N ILE A 285 11.94 6.54 20.26
CA ILE A 285 11.11 7.27 21.20
C ILE A 285 10.49 8.44 20.46
N SER A 286 9.17 8.50 20.48
CA SER A 286 8.39 9.52 19.79
C SER A 286 7.88 10.55 20.79
N TYR A 287 8.02 11.84 20.43
CA TYR A 287 7.71 12.96 21.31
C TYR A 287 6.65 13.86 20.69
N ALA A 288 5.91 14.54 21.54
CA ALA A 288 5.06 15.65 21.15
C ALA A 288 5.87 16.78 20.46
N ALA A 289 5.18 17.78 19.96
CA ALA A 289 5.80 18.91 19.26
C ALA A 289 6.80 19.71 20.12
N ASP A 290 6.73 19.59 21.46
CA ASP A 290 7.71 20.17 22.39
C ASP A 290 9.08 19.46 22.35
N GLY A 291 9.13 18.29 21.70
CA GLY A 291 10.33 17.48 21.55
C GLY A 291 10.82 16.80 22.85
N THR A 292 10.01 16.82 23.92
CA THR A 292 10.38 16.31 25.25
C THR A 292 9.32 15.38 25.86
N THR A 293 8.06 15.65 25.65
CA THR A 293 6.95 14.82 26.15
C THR A 293 6.87 13.52 25.34
N VAL A 294 7.17 12.39 25.98
CA VAL A 294 7.10 11.06 25.33
C VAL A 294 5.65 10.68 25.05
N GLU A 295 5.36 10.31 23.82
CA GLU A 295 4.04 9.88 23.36
C GLU A 295 3.96 8.40 23.02
N SER A 296 5.02 7.82 22.44
CA SER A 296 5.08 6.39 22.14
C SER A 296 6.51 5.90 22.00
N GLU A 297 6.68 4.58 22.05
CA GLU A 297 7.96 3.90 21.89
C GLU A 297 7.81 2.68 20.99
N ALA A 298 8.84 2.40 20.20
CA ALA A 298 8.96 1.16 19.42
C ALA A 298 10.36 0.57 19.59
N THR A 299 10.45 -0.76 19.60
CA THR A 299 11.72 -1.42 19.86
C THR A 299 11.85 -2.69 19.03
N HIS A 300 13.04 -2.91 18.46
CA HIS A 300 13.47 -4.22 17.99
C HIS A 300 14.71 -4.67 18.73
N GLN A 301 14.80 -5.97 18.97
CA GLN A 301 15.93 -6.61 19.65
C GLN A 301 16.62 -7.58 18.69
N THR A 302 17.94 -7.56 18.66
CA THR A 302 18.70 -8.58 17.95
C THR A 302 18.44 -9.96 18.57
N ALA A 303 17.93 -10.88 17.78
CA ALA A 303 17.82 -12.28 18.19
C ALA A 303 19.20 -12.96 18.12
N GLY A 304 19.46 -13.82 19.08
CA GLY A 304 20.61 -14.71 19.08
C GLY A 304 20.46 -15.86 18.07
N PRO A 305 21.37 -16.84 18.10
CA PRO A 305 21.24 -18.06 17.32
C PRO A 305 19.92 -18.77 17.60
N ALA A 306 19.32 -19.31 16.56
CA ALA A 306 18.10 -20.10 16.67
C ALA A 306 18.29 -21.30 17.62
N ASP A 307 17.41 -21.43 18.61
CA ASP A 307 17.52 -22.42 19.70
C ASP A 307 16.40 -23.47 19.63
N HIS A 308 15.15 -23.04 19.53
CA HIS A 308 14.03 -23.97 19.55
C HIS A 308 12.81 -23.48 18.73
N ILE A 309 11.88 -24.43 18.52
CA ILE A 309 10.60 -24.21 17.91
C ILE A 309 9.60 -23.86 19.00
N GLN A 310 8.94 -22.71 18.87
CA GLN A 310 7.84 -22.31 19.73
C GLN A 310 6.51 -22.51 18.99
N LEU A 311 5.53 -23.16 19.64
CA LEU A 311 4.18 -23.35 19.11
C LEU A 311 3.18 -22.61 19.97
N THR A 312 2.30 -21.83 19.33
CA THR A 312 1.22 -21.11 20.00
C THR A 312 -0.12 -21.50 19.40
N LEU A 313 -1.02 -22.01 20.22
CA LEU A 313 -2.37 -22.35 19.81
C LEU A 313 -3.25 -21.10 19.78
N MET A 314 -3.82 -20.83 18.63
CA MET A 314 -4.81 -19.77 18.40
C MET A 314 -6.15 -20.43 18.09
N GLN A 315 -7.04 -20.44 19.05
CA GLN A 315 -8.38 -21.04 18.92
C GLN A 315 -9.45 -20.03 19.34
N ASN A 316 -10.71 -20.37 19.10
CA ASN A 316 -11.81 -19.53 19.53
C ASN A 316 -11.72 -19.24 21.04
N PRO A 317 -11.66 -17.96 21.45
CA PRO A 317 -11.57 -17.59 22.86
C PRO A 317 -12.81 -17.99 23.68
N ASP A 318 -13.97 -18.17 23.03
CA ASP A 318 -15.25 -18.42 23.68
C ASP A 318 -15.52 -19.92 23.88
N GLY A 319 -14.55 -20.69 24.31
CA GLY A 319 -14.78 -22.08 24.71
C GLY A 319 -13.96 -23.13 23.97
N GLY A 320 -12.90 -22.72 23.31
CA GLY A 320 -11.98 -23.64 22.63
C GLY A 320 -12.61 -24.27 21.38
N MET A 321 -11.97 -25.33 20.90
CA MET A 321 -12.34 -26.01 19.66
C MET A 321 -13.48 -27.01 19.87
N LYS A 322 -14.53 -26.95 19.06
CA LYS A 322 -15.68 -27.86 19.07
C LYS A 322 -15.46 -28.98 18.05
N ALA A 323 -15.93 -30.18 18.42
CA ALA A 323 -15.92 -31.35 17.53
C ALA A 323 -17.16 -31.36 16.63
N ASP A 324 -17.26 -30.38 15.72
CA ASP A 324 -18.38 -30.20 14.80
C ASP A 324 -18.01 -30.51 13.33
N GLY A 325 -16.77 -30.89 13.09
CA GLY A 325 -16.25 -31.14 11.74
C GLY A 325 -15.98 -29.88 10.92
N ALA A 326 -16.13 -28.70 11.50
CA ALA A 326 -15.93 -27.41 10.81
C ALA A 326 -15.02 -26.44 11.57
N ASP A 327 -14.98 -26.55 12.91
CA ASP A 327 -14.21 -25.63 13.73
C ASP A 327 -12.70 -25.76 13.48
N LEU A 328 -12.00 -24.64 13.52
CA LEU A 328 -10.60 -24.53 13.14
C LEU A 328 -9.75 -24.05 14.32
N ALA A 329 -8.59 -24.67 14.46
CA ALA A 329 -7.50 -24.14 15.26
C ALA A 329 -6.37 -23.69 14.35
N LEU A 330 -5.84 -22.50 14.61
CA LEU A 330 -4.65 -21.96 13.97
C LEU A 330 -3.49 -22.17 14.92
N VAL A 331 -2.40 -22.74 14.45
CA VAL A 331 -1.17 -22.92 15.24
C VAL A 331 -0.06 -22.10 14.64
N GLN A 332 0.42 -21.11 15.38
CA GLN A 332 1.60 -20.34 15.01
C GLN A 332 2.84 -21.09 15.42
N VAL A 333 3.79 -21.15 14.52
CA VAL A 333 5.15 -21.67 14.75
C VAL A 333 6.14 -20.54 14.61
N GLU A 334 7.02 -20.41 15.57
CA GLU A 334 8.13 -19.47 15.55
C GLU A 334 9.46 -20.17 15.81
N ILE A 335 10.48 -19.75 15.09
CA ILE A 335 11.87 -20.11 15.43
C ILE A 335 12.41 -19.01 16.31
N VAL A 336 12.76 -19.37 17.52
CA VAL A 336 13.19 -18.41 18.54
C VAL A 336 14.59 -18.75 19.07
N ASP A 337 15.26 -17.73 19.58
CA ASP A 337 16.52 -17.90 20.32
C ASP A 337 16.26 -18.37 21.76
N LYS A 338 17.31 -18.56 22.52
CA LYS A 338 17.24 -18.99 23.94
C LYS A 338 16.44 -18.05 24.85
N ASN A 339 16.23 -16.80 24.44
CA ASN A 339 15.49 -15.80 25.20
C ASN A 339 14.04 -15.69 24.72
N GLY A 340 13.60 -16.50 23.75
CA GLY A 340 12.28 -16.44 23.15
C GLY A 340 12.12 -15.32 22.11
N GLN A 341 13.21 -14.70 21.65
CA GLN A 341 13.16 -13.71 20.57
C GLN A 341 13.07 -14.43 19.23
N ARG A 342 12.11 -14.06 18.41
CA ARG A 342 11.96 -14.59 17.06
C ARG A 342 13.20 -14.28 16.22
N CYS A 343 13.70 -15.29 15.50
CA CYS A 343 14.82 -15.17 14.59
C CYS A 343 14.33 -14.68 13.22
N PRO A 344 14.42 -13.39 12.88
CA PRO A 344 13.72 -12.80 11.73
C PRO A 344 14.30 -13.20 10.37
N LEU A 345 15.47 -13.84 10.35
CA LEU A 345 16.12 -14.29 9.12
C LEU A 345 15.99 -15.80 8.90
N ASP A 346 15.29 -16.50 9.79
CA ASP A 346 15.12 -17.94 9.67
C ASP A 346 14.03 -18.29 8.65
N ASN A 347 14.38 -19.13 7.68
CA ASN A 347 13.50 -19.56 6.60
C ASN A 347 13.52 -21.09 6.44
N ARG A 348 13.83 -21.82 7.52
CA ARG A 348 13.94 -23.29 7.48
C ARG A 348 12.60 -23.97 7.31
N PHE A 349 12.61 -25.21 6.80
CA PHE A 349 11.43 -26.05 6.71
C PHE A 349 11.09 -26.68 8.06
N ILE A 350 9.80 -26.72 8.35
CA ILE A 350 9.20 -27.45 9.47
C ILE A 350 8.45 -28.64 8.91
N HIS A 351 8.79 -29.83 9.41
CA HIS A 351 8.04 -31.04 9.14
C HIS A 351 6.97 -31.27 10.21
N TRP A 352 5.72 -31.39 9.75
CA TRP A 352 4.56 -31.51 10.60
C TRP A 352 4.02 -32.94 10.68
N THR A 353 3.58 -33.35 11.85
CA THR A 353 2.86 -34.61 12.08
C THR A 353 1.67 -34.35 12.97
N LEU A 354 0.47 -34.70 12.50
CA LEU A 354 -0.79 -34.59 13.24
C LEU A 354 -1.28 -35.98 13.62
N THR A 355 -1.77 -36.12 14.87
CA THR A 355 -2.45 -37.34 15.35
C THR A 355 -3.62 -36.98 16.24
N GLY A 356 -4.60 -37.90 16.36
CA GLY A 356 -5.80 -37.71 17.16
C GLY A 356 -7.01 -37.21 16.35
N GLU A 357 -7.95 -36.54 17.02
CA GLU A 357 -9.25 -36.14 16.45
C GLU A 357 -9.19 -34.79 15.72
N GLY A 358 -8.21 -34.65 14.82
CA GLY A 358 -8.03 -33.47 13.98
C GLY A 358 -7.71 -33.84 12.55
N GLU A 359 -8.05 -32.98 11.63
CA GLU A 359 -7.72 -33.09 10.21
C GLU A 359 -6.70 -32.01 9.82
N TRP A 360 -5.64 -32.40 9.15
CA TRP A 360 -4.65 -31.49 8.61
C TRP A 360 -5.21 -30.64 7.48
N ARG A 361 -5.15 -29.34 7.64
CA ARG A 361 -5.54 -28.37 6.59
C ARG A 361 -4.34 -27.63 6.01
N GLY A 362 -3.15 -27.86 6.61
CA GLY A 362 -1.92 -27.30 6.11
C GLY A 362 -1.73 -25.83 6.41
N GLY A 363 -0.84 -25.25 5.68
CA GLY A 363 -0.48 -23.84 5.71
C GLY A 363 0.06 -23.44 4.36
N ILE A 364 0.61 -22.23 4.29
CA ILE A 364 1.20 -21.68 3.08
C ILE A 364 2.54 -21.09 3.46
N GLY A 365 3.58 -21.47 2.74
CA GLY A 365 4.88 -20.82 2.79
C GLY A 365 5.33 -20.55 1.38
N LYS A 366 6.02 -19.45 1.17
CA LYS A 366 6.52 -19.07 -0.14
C LYS A 366 8.02 -18.90 -0.08
N SER A 367 8.67 -19.43 -1.08
CA SER A 367 10.05 -19.15 -1.37
C SER A 367 10.15 -18.54 -2.76
N PRO A 368 11.12 -17.69 -3.03
CA PRO A 368 11.34 -17.16 -4.37
C PRO A 368 11.45 -18.24 -5.46
N ASP A 369 11.94 -19.40 -5.07
CA ASP A 369 12.26 -20.50 -5.98
C ASP A 369 11.21 -21.62 -6.00
N GLN A 370 10.11 -21.48 -5.27
CA GLN A 370 9.17 -22.58 -5.06
C GLN A 370 7.71 -22.14 -5.12
N ASP A 371 6.89 -23.06 -5.55
CA ASP A 371 5.46 -22.93 -5.64
C ASP A 371 4.79 -22.92 -4.25
N ASN A 372 3.49 -22.79 -4.30
CA ASN A 372 2.59 -22.81 -3.18
C ASN A 372 2.55 -24.18 -2.49
N TYR A 373 2.61 -24.22 -1.16
CA TYR A 373 2.66 -25.43 -0.36
C TYR A 373 1.32 -25.79 0.28
N ILE A 374 0.24 -25.65 -0.42
CA ILE A 374 -1.11 -26.00 0.09
C ILE A 374 -1.15 -27.48 0.46
N LEU A 375 -1.59 -27.79 1.70
CA LEU A 375 -1.71 -29.13 2.27
C LEU A 375 -0.40 -29.90 2.44
N ALA A 376 0.74 -29.33 2.10
CA ALA A 376 2.02 -29.96 2.39
C ALA A 376 2.25 -30.12 3.90
N THR A 377 2.99 -31.15 4.27
CA THR A 377 3.42 -31.37 5.66
C THR A 377 4.83 -30.84 5.93
N ASP A 378 5.52 -30.41 4.90
CA ASP A 378 6.79 -29.70 4.98
C ASP A 378 6.58 -28.27 4.51
N LEU A 379 6.65 -27.34 5.45
CA LEU A 379 6.34 -25.93 5.20
C LEU A 379 7.46 -25.04 5.73
N PRO A 380 7.96 -24.07 4.96
CA PRO A 380 8.96 -23.15 5.46
C PRO A 380 8.36 -22.18 6.48
N VAL A 381 9.14 -21.73 7.44
CA VAL A 381 8.93 -20.44 8.07
C VAL A 381 9.46 -19.35 7.14
N GLU A 382 8.87 -18.16 7.22
CA GLU A 382 9.38 -16.97 6.56
C GLU A 382 9.53 -15.88 7.61
N ALA A 383 10.71 -15.28 7.68
CA ALA A 383 11.05 -14.35 8.77
C ALA A 383 10.87 -15.00 10.17
N GLY A 384 11.18 -16.29 10.27
CA GLY A 384 11.11 -17.06 11.52
C GLY A 384 9.71 -17.43 11.99
N VAL A 385 8.67 -17.24 11.20
CA VAL A 385 7.28 -17.51 11.60
C VAL A 385 6.46 -18.12 10.47
N ASN A 386 5.50 -18.98 10.80
CA ASN A 386 4.43 -19.43 9.92
C ASN A 386 3.20 -19.82 10.75
N ARG A 387 2.10 -20.14 10.08
CA ARG A 387 0.87 -20.65 10.70
C ARG A 387 0.36 -21.87 9.95
N VAL A 388 -0.25 -22.80 10.67
CA VAL A 388 -0.91 -23.96 10.10
C VAL A 388 -2.31 -24.12 10.68
N LEU A 389 -3.20 -24.71 9.90
CA LEU A 389 -4.60 -24.92 10.23
C LEU A 389 -4.87 -26.39 10.50
N VAL A 390 -5.61 -26.65 11.57
CA VAL A 390 -6.15 -27.96 11.94
C VAL A 390 -7.66 -27.82 12.09
N ARG A 391 -8.41 -28.66 11.40
CA ARG A 391 -9.87 -28.73 11.51
C ARG A 391 -10.27 -29.81 12.50
N SER A 392 -11.33 -29.61 13.27
CA SER A 392 -11.89 -30.67 14.12
C SER A 392 -12.51 -31.80 13.30
N THR A 393 -12.53 -33.00 13.85
CA THR A 393 -13.47 -34.04 13.43
C THR A 393 -14.82 -33.83 14.12
N THR A 394 -15.81 -34.68 13.80
CA THR A 394 -17.11 -34.70 14.53
C THR A 394 -17.05 -35.46 15.85
N LYS A 395 -15.90 -36.00 16.20
CA LYS A 395 -15.69 -36.80 17.40
C LYS A 395 -14.81 -36.02 18.39
N PRO A 396 -15.30 -35.74 19.59
CA PRO A 396 -14.51 -35.06 20.60
C PRO A 396 -13.32 -35.92 21.01
N GLY A 397 -12.17 -35.29 21.23
CA GLY A 397 -10.97 -35.99 21.63
C GLY A 397 -9.74 -35.11 21.65
N THR A 398 -8.59 -35.74 21.79
CA THR A 398 -7.31 -35.07 21.85
C THR A 398 -6.69 -34.94 20.46
N ILE A 399 -6.17 -33.77 20.17
CA ILE A 399 -5.35 -33.47 18.98
C ILE A 399 -3.91 -33.27 19.44
N ARG A 400 -2.97 -33.90 18.76
CA ARG A 400 -1.54 -33.74 18.99
C ARG A 400 -0.85 -33.35 17.70
N LEU A 401 -0.23 -32.17 17.70
CA LEU A 401 0.56 -31.64 16.61
C LEU A 401 2.04 -31.61 16.97
N THR A 402 2.88 -32.14 16.12
CA THR A 402 4.33 -32.19 16.29
C THR A 402 5.01 -31.45 15.16
N ALA A 403 5.94 -30.56 15.53
CA ALA A 403 6.78 -29.80 14.60
C ALA A 403 8.25 -30.23 14.75
N ARG A 404 8.92 -30.53 13.64
CA ARG A 404 10.34 -30.89 13.59
C ARG A 404 11.07 -30.02 12.60
N ALA A 405 12.27 -29.62 12.94
CA ALA A 405 13.15 -28.89 12.04
C ALA A 405 14.59 -29.39 12.19
N LYS A 406 15.35 -29.30 11.10
CA LYS A 406 16.77 -29.73 11.10
C LYS A 406 17.55 -28.97 12.18
N GLY A 407 18.23 -29.73 13.03
CA GLY A 407 19.11 -29.19 14.08
C GLY A 407 18.38 -28.67 15.32
N MET A 408 17.08 -28.93 15.48
CA MET A 408 16.29 -28.53 16.64
C MET A 408 15.61 -29.71 17.31
N LYS A 409 15.31 -29.56 18.60
CA LYS A 409 14.40 -30.46 19.30
C LYS A 409 13.00 -30.31 18.74
N GLU A 410 12.24 -31.43 18.68
CA GLU A 410 10.85 -31.39 18.31
C GLU A 410 10.04 -30.56 19.31
N ALA A 411 9.06 -29.83 18.79
CA ALA A 411 8.05 -29.16 19.59
C ALA A 411 6.72 -29.89 19.44
N VAL A 412 5.99 -30.00 20.52
CA VAL A 412 4.70 -30.70 20.57
C VAL A 412 3.67 -29.81 21.22
N LEU A 413 2.52 -29.71 20.57
CA LEU A 413 1.35 -29.03 21.07
C LEU A 413 0.18 -30.04 21.18
N THR A 414 -0.52 -30.04 22.30
CA THR A 414 -1.65 -30.94 22.53
C THR A 414 -2.83 -30.14 23.07
N TRP A 415 -4.01 -30.33 22.49
CA TRP A 415 -5.25 -29.71 22.95
C TRP A 415 -6.43 -30.66 22.76
N ASN A 416 -7.56 -30.35 23.36
CA ASN A 416 -8.75 -31.16 23.27
C ASN A 416 -9.87 -30.42 22.53
N THR A 417 -10.68 -31.19 21.79
CA THR A 417 -11.94 -30.72 21.26
C THR A 417 -13.07 -31.15 22.22
N THR A 418 -14.07 -30.29 22.34
CA THR A 418 -15.28 -30.56 23.14
C THR A 418 -16.44 -30.99 22.27
N ALA A 419 -17.34 -31.84 22.79
CA ALA A 419 -18.51 -32.24 22.05
C ALA A 419 -19.36 -31.03 21.66
N ASP A 420 -19.88 -31.04 20.44
CA ASP A 420 -20.92 -30.12 20.05
C ASP A 420 -22.26 -30.66 20.50
N THR A 421 -22.80 -30.08 21.57
CA THR A 421 -24.07 -30.51 22.19
C THR A 421 -25.30 -29.93 21.50
N GLN A 422 -25.13 -29.01 20.55
CA GLN A 422 -26.22 -28.30 19.93
C GLN A 422 -26.79 -28.98 18.68
N GLN A 423 -26.13 -30.00 18.16
CA GLN A 423 -26.52 -30.77 16.95
C GLN A 423 -26.95 -29.90 15.75
N ILE A 424 -26.45 -28.73 15.66
CA ILE A 424 -26.80 -27.79 14.60
C ILE A 424 -25.76 -27.96 13.50
N ASN A 425 -26.23 -28.16 12.28
CA ASN A 425 -25.38 -28.23 11.11
C ASN A 425 -24.31 -27.13 11.10
N ALA A 426 -23.11 -27.59 11.17
CA ALA A 426 -21.84 -26.88 11.05
C ALA A 426 -21.87 -25.37 10.77
N GLY A 427 -21.32 -24.64 11.68
CA GLY A 427 -20.73 -23.34 11.43
C GLY A 427 -21.67 -22.14 11.39
N LEU A 428 -22.61 -22.05 10.50
CA LEU A 428 -23.43 -20.85 10.27
C LEU A 428 -24.49 -20.64 11.37
N SER A 429 -25.11 -21.69 11.85
CA SER A 429 -26.22 -21.59 12.77
C SER A 429 -25.82 -21.31 14.23
N ARG A 430 -24.59 -21.63 14.59
CA ARG A 430 -24.05 -21.31 15.91
C ARG A 430 -23.88 -19.80 16.11
N TYR A 431 -23.44 -19.09 15.08
CA TYR A 431 -23.30 -17.64 15.11
C TYR A 431 -24.64 -16.91 15.06
N ILE A 432 -25.62 -17.49 14.38
CA ILE A 432 -26.97 -16.91 14.26
C ILE A 432 -27.80 -17.19 15.51
N ALA A 433 -27.60 -18.33 16.16
CA ALA A 433 -28.35 -18.77 17.34
C ALA A 433 -27.71 -18.32 18.68
N SER A 434 -26.52 -17.78 18.68
CA SER A 434 -25.88 -17.34 19.92
C SER A 434 -26.43 -15.99 20.36
N ASP A 435 -26.99 -15.95 21.55
CA ASP A 435 -27.28 -14.70 22.28
C ASP A 435 -26.02 -13.85 22.56
N HIS A 436 -24.89 -14.33 22.07
CA HIS A 436 -23.57 -13.73 22.17
C HIS A 436 -23.06 -13.12 20.86
N LEU A 437 -23.95 -12.70 19.94
CA LEU A 437 -23.57 -11.68 18.98
C LEU A 437 -23.01 -10.54 19.81
N ARG A 438 -21.68 -10.42 19.83
CA ARG A 438 -21.04 -9.28 20.47
C ARG A 438 -21.71 -8.04 19.91
N PRO A 439 -22.30 -7.21 20.75
CA PRO A 439 -22.82 -5.94 20.26
C PRO A 439 -21.67 -5.30 19.46
N VAL A 440 -22.02 -4.69 18.35
CA VAL A 440 -21.12 -3.77 17.65
C VAL A 440 -20.48 -2.96 18.74
N LEU A 441 -19.16 -2.99 18.82
CA LEU A 441 -18.42 -2.23 19.81
C LEU A 441 -18.98 -0.82 19.80
N ASP A 442 -19.66 -0.45 20.89
CA ASP A 442 -20.02 0.96 21.07
C ASP A 442 -18.72 1.72 21.24
N ARG A 443 -18.29 2.32 20.17
CA ARG A 443 -17.07 3.15 20.16
C ARG A 443 -17.32 4.55 20.70
N GLY A 444 -18.56 4.83 21.12
CA GLY A 444 -18.96 6.19 21.42
C GLY A 444 -19.01 7.06 20.15
N GLU A 445 -18.99 8.34 20.34
CA GLU A 445 -18.89 9.29 19.23
C GLU A 445 -17.58 9.09 18.48
N THR A 446 -17.65 9.08 17.15
CA THR A 446 -16.45 9.04 16.31
C THR A 446 -15.60 10.28 16.63
N PRO A 447 -14.35 10.11 17.03
CA PRO A 447 -13.46 11.25 17.27
C PRO A 447 -13.42 12.15 16.04
N SER A 448 -13.32 13.45 16.25
CA SER A 448 -13.11 14.37 15.14
C SER A 448 -11.83 13.98 14.41
N THR A 449 -11.91 13.82 13.11
CA THR A 449 -10.75 13.52 12.26
C THR A 449 -9.71 14.63 12.45
N PRO A 450 -8.48 14.30 12.87
CA PRO A 450 -7.44 15.31 12.99
C PRO A 450 -7.16 15.90 11.61
N SER A 451 -7.06 17.22 11.55
CA SER A 451 -6.61 17.89 10.34
C SER A 451 -5.09 17.80 10.26
N TYR A 452 -4.59 16.96 9.37
CA TYR A 452 -3.17 16.94 9.01
C TYR A 452 -2.79 18.03 8.03
N THR A 453 -3.79 18.77 7.53
CA THR A 453 -3.55 19.83 6.58
C THR A 453 -2.84 20.98 7.27
N ASP A 454 -1.57 21.13 6.99
CA ASP A 454 -0.96 22.44 7.02
C ASP A 454 -1.87 23.36 6.22
N LYS A 455 -2.33 24.45 6.83
CA LYS A 455 -3.14 25.42 6.11
C LYS A 455 -2.28 26.04 5.02
N LYS A 456 -2.51 25.62 3.79
CA LYS A 456 -1.82 26.11 2.60
C LYS A 456 -2.83 26.76 1.66
N ARG A 457 -2.40 27.75 0.92
CA ARG A 457 -3.17 28.28 -0.22
C ARG A 457 -2.39 28.13 -1.50
N THR A 458 -3.05 27.78 -2.56
CA THR A 458 -2.49 27.83 -3.92
C THR A 458 -2.36 29.28 -4.36
N VAL A 459 -1.21 29.64 -4.90
CA VAL A 459 -0.97 30.93 -5.56
C VAL A 459 -1.12 30.74 -7.05
N SER A 460 -2.11 31.42 -7.64
CA SER A 460 -2.47 31.23 -9.05
C SER A 460 -1.35 31.64 -9.98
N ILE A 461 -1.17 30.88 -11.06
CA ILE A 461 -0.25 31.17 -12.15
C ILE A 461 -0.98 32.08 -13.15
N LEU A 462 -0.35 33.19 -13.53
CA LEU A 462 -0.84 34.12 -14.51
C LEU A 462 -0.43 33.75 -15.94
N SER A 463 0.86 33.43 -16.11
CA SER A 463 1.46 33.10 -17.40
C SER A 463 2.71 32.26 -17.22
N ALA A 464 3.23 31.69 -18.30
CA ALA A 464 4.54 31.07 -18.31
C ALA A 464 5.29 31.32 -19.62
N THR A 465 6.60 31.28 -19.53
CA THR A 465 7.53 31.22 -20.66
C THR A 465 8.37 29.97 -20.57
N ALA A 466 8.80 29.40 -21.68
CA ALA A 466 9.54 28.14 -21.69
C ALA A 466 10.64 28.13 -22.73
N GLY A 467 11.64 27.31 -22.56
CA GLY A 467 12.77 27.15 -23.47
C GLY A 467 12.38 26.55 -24.81
N ALA A 468 11.30 25.80 -24.87
CA ALA A 468 10.67 25.30 -26.09
C ALA A 468 9.18 25.07 -25.86
N ASN A 469 8.40 24.98 -26.94
CA ASN A 469 6.95 24.72 -26.92
C ASN A 469 6.18 25.64 -25.96
N ALA A 470 6.50 26.92 -25.95
CA ALA A 470 5.92 27.90 -25.05
C ALA A 470 4.39 28.06 -25.24
N SER A 471 3.85 27.78 -26.44
CA SER A 471 2.42 27.75 -26.72
C SER A 471 1.67 26.73 -25.86
N ASP A 472 2.33 25.64 -25.52
CA ASP A 472 1.76 24.51 -24.80
C ASP A 472 2.00 24.62 -23.29
N ALA A 473 2.67 25.68 -22.85
CA ALA A 473 3.02 25.87 -21.43
C ALA A 473 1.81 25.76 -20.50
N LYS A 474 0.64 26.25 -20.96
CA LYS A 474 -0.62 26.20 -20.19
C LYS A 474 -1.02 24.78 -19.77
N SER A 475 -0.65 23.78 -20.55
CA SER A 475 -0.93 22.36 -20.25
C SER A 475 -0.22 21.83 -19.01
N SER A 476 0.67 22.62 -18.39
CA SER A 476 1.29 22.25 -17.10
C SER A 476 0.57 22.84 -15.86
N TRP A 477 -0.52 23.60 -16.03
CA TRP A 477 -1.37 24.12 -14.93
C TRP A 477 -2.81 24.38 -15.39
N ASP A 478 -3.33 23.53 -16.24
CA ASP A 478 -4.70 23.64 -16.75
C ASP A 478 -5.73 22.82 -15.95
N ASP A 479 -5.29 22.18 -14.87
CA ASP A 479 -6.04 21.27 -14.03
C ASP A 479 -6.58 20.06 -14.81
N ASN A 480 -5.81 19.63 -15.80
CA ASN A 480 -6.12 18.48 -16.65
C ASN A 480 -4.91 17.54 -16.73
N GLU A 481 -4.92 16.47 -15.97
CA GLU A 481 -3.82 15.49 -15.97
C GLU A 481 -3.74 14.64 -17.26
N LEU A 482 -4.58 14.93 -18.26
CA LEU A 482 -4.53 14.33 -19.60
C LEU A 482 -3.65 15.13 -20.57
N SER A 483 -3.17 16.29 -20.15
CA SER A 483 -2.27 17.15 -20.90
C SER A 483 -0.95 17.33 -20.20
N GLU A 484 0.04 17.79 -20.93
CA GLU A 484 1.38 18.09 -20.39
C GLU A 484 2.07 19.18 -21.21
N TRP A 485 2.97 19.90 -20.57
CA TRP A 485 3.99 20.64 -21.28
C TRP A 485 5.28 19.79 -21.34
N LYS A 486 5.95 19.82 -22.48
CA LYS A 486 7.28 19.22 -22.67
C LYS A 486 8.17 20.12 -23.52
N ASN A 487 9.47 20.12 -23.24
CA ASN A 487 10.43 20.78 -24.11
C ASN A 487 10.72 19.97 -25.39
N ASP A 488 11.71 20.40 -26.17
CA ASP A 488 12.14 19.74 -27.43
C ASP A 488 13.18 18.62 -27.24
N GLY A 489 13.35 18.13 -26.00
CA GLY A 489 14.30 17.07 -25.65
C GLY A 489 15.74 17.54 -25.44
N LYS A 490 16.03 18.84 -25.58
CA LYS A 490 17.37 19.38 -25.35
C LYS A 490 17.50 19.97 -23.96
N LEU A 491 18.59 19.67 -23.27
CA LEU A 491 18.81 20.19 -21.92
C LEU A 491 18.86 21.73 -21.87
N SER A 492 19.30 22.37 -22.93
CA SER A 492 19.35 23.84 -23.03
C SER A 492 17.99 24.52 -23.05
N SER A 493 16.94 23.80 -23.46
CA SER A 493 15.55 24.25 -23.49
C SER A 493 14.70 23.61 -22.39
N ALA A 494 15.27 22.80 -21.50
CA ALA A 494 14.57 22.11 -20.45
C ALA A 494 14.30 23.01 -19.24
N TRP A 495 13.56 24.09 -19.47
CA TRP A 495 13.13 25.03 -18.44
C TRP A 495 11.80 25.67 -18.78
N ILE A 496 11.08 26.03 -17.73
CA ILE A 496 9.82 26.78 -17.79
C ILE A 496 9.79 27.77 -16.63
N THR A 497 9.39 29.00 -16.90
CA THR A 497 9.25 30.07 -15.91
C THR A 497 7.79 30.47 -15.78
N TYR A 498 7.26 30.29 -14.60
CA TYR A 498 5.88 30.66 -14.24
C TYR A 498 5.87 32.06 -13.62
N GLU A 499 4.95 32.90 -14.06
CA GLU A 499 4.64 34.17 -13.43
C GLU A 499 3.40 34.00 -12.56
N LEU A 500 3.53 34.25 -11.28
CA LEU A 500 2.41 34.18 -10.33
C LEU A 500 1.53 35.41 -10.40
N SER A 501 0.25 35.28 -10.06
CA SER A 501 -0.72 36.39 -10.04
C SER A 501 -0.30 37.51 -9.08
N GLN A 502 0.45 37.18 -8.05
CA GLN A 502 1.03 38.12 -7.08
C GLN A 502 2.37 37.59 -6.55
N PRO A 503 3.27 38.48 -6.11
CA PRO A 503 4.50 38.02 -5.44
C PRO A 503 4.19 37.27 -4.16
N ALA A 504 4.70 36.05 -4.02
CA ALA A 504 4.49 35.18 -2.88
C ALA A 504 5.79 34.50 -2.44
N ALA A 505 5.90 34.19 -1.17
CA ALA A 505 6.92 33.29 -0.65
C ALA A 505 6.34 31.88 -0.70
N ILE A 506 6.84 31.06 -1.64
CA ILE A 506 6.34 29.69 -1.85
C ILE A 506 7.11 28.74 -0.96
N ASP A 507 6.42 28.03 -0.12
CA ASP A 507 6.98 27.03 0.80
C ASP A 507 7.07 25.65 0.15
N GLU A 508 6.21 25.38 -0.83
CA GLU A 508 6.13 24.08 -1.47
C GLU A 508 5.67 24.21 -2.92
N ILE A 509 6.29 23.45 -3.79
CA ILE A 509 5.84 23.26 -5.16
C ILE A 509 5.37 21.82 -5.28
N SER A 510 4.09 21.63 -5.55
CA SER A 510 3.51 20.33 -5.85
C SER A 510 3.55 20.13 -7.35
N ILE A 511 4.26 19.11 -7.83
CA ILE A 511 4.48 18.89 -9.26
C ILE A 511 4.26 17.43 -9.63
N LYS A 512 3.61 17.21 -10.76
CA LYS A 512 3.50 15.90 -11.40
C LYS A 512 4.27 15.91 -12.70
N LEU A 513 5.21 14.98 -12.82
CA LEU A 513 6.09 14.84 -13.98
C LEU A 513 5.76 13.56 -14.74
N THR A 514 5.89 13.55 -16.04
CA THR A 514 5.75 12.31 -16.84
C THR A 514 6.88 11.35 -16.56
N GLY A 515 6.59 10.05 -16.50
CA GLY A 515 7.59 9.03 -16.16
C GLY A 515 7.95 9.03 -14.66
N TRP A 516 7.13 9.65 -13.84
CA TRP A 516 7.35 9.89 -12.41
C TRP A 516 7.69 8.63 -11.60
N ARG A 517 7.20 7.46 -12.00
CA ARG A 517 7.53 6.20 -11.34
C ARG A 517 8.92 5.68 -11.70
N GLN A 518 9.38 6.02 -12.89
CA GLN A 518 10.61 5.48 -13.48
C GLN A 518 11.74 6.49 -13.46
N ARG A 519 11.40 7.78 -13.62
CA ARG A 519 12.35 8.87 -13.80
C ARG A 519 12.59 9.63 -12.51
N SER A 520 13.84 9.96 -12.28
CA SER A 520 14.26 10.97 -11.34
C SER A 520 14.84 12.13 -12.14
N TYR A 521 14.26 13.31 -11.96
CA TYR A 521 14.67 14.51 -12.67
C TYR A 521 15.62 15.33 -11.80
N PRO A 522 16.86 15.62 -12.26
CA PRO A 522 17.72 16.58 -11.60
C PRO A 522 17.22 18.00 -11.92
N LEU A 523 16.65 18.67 -10.93
CA LEU A 523 16.01 19.98 -11.09
C LEU A 523 16.66 21.06 -10.23
N GLU A 524 16.49 22.30 -10.67
CA GLU A 524 16.65 23.53 -9.90
C GLU A 524 15.38 24.34 -9.98
N VAL A 525 15.06 25.00 -8.85
CA VAL A 525 14.00 26.00 -8.78
C VAL A 525 14.62 27.35 -8.46
N LEU A 526 14.32 28.35 -9.29
CA LEU A 526 14.75 29.71 -9.06
C LEU A 526 13.52 30.59 -8.79
N ALA A 527 13.62 31.46 -7.80
CA ALA A 527 12.63 32.48 -7.46
C ALA A 527 13.20 33.86 -7.82
N ASP A 528 12.65 34.55 -8.83
CA ASP A 528 13.19 35.79 -9.43
C ASP A 528 14.73 35.71 -9.63
N ASP A 529 15.19 34.62 -10.25
CA ASP A 529 16.60 34.28 -10.53
C ASP A 529 17.45 33.83 -9.32
N GLN A 530 16.92 33.83 -8.12
CA GLN A 530 17.58 33.27 -6.93
C GLN A 530 17.31 31.77 -6.81
N LEU A 531 18.34 30.95 -6.67
CA LEU A 531 18.20 29.52 -6.44
C LEU A 531 17.57 29.28 -5.05
N VAL A 532 16.41 28.60 -5.01
CA VAL A 532 15.67 28.29 -3.77
C VAL A 532 15.53 26.81 -3.50
N TRP A 533 15.70 25.97 -4.52
CA TRP A 533 15.70 24.52 -4.38
C TRP A 533 16.58 23.88 -5.46
N LYS A 534 17.27 22.80 -5.11
CA LYS A 534 18.05 21.97 -6.02
C LYS A 534 18.10 20.53 -5.54
N GLY A 535 17.85 19.59 -6.42
CA GLY A 535 17.91 18.16 -6.09
C GLY A 535 17.47 17.28 -7.24
N ASN A 536 17.40 15.98 -6.94
CA ASN A 536 16.73 15.02 -7.80
C ASN A 536 15.32 14.80 -7.27
N THR A 537 14.36 14.70 -8.18
CA THR A 537 12.99 14.38 -7.78
C THR A 537 12.90 12.96 -7.29
N ASP A 538 12.08 12.74 -6.28
CA ASP A 538 11.72 11.41 -5.84
C ASP A 538 10.92 10.69 -6.93
N LYS A 539 11.11 9.39 -7.02
CA LYS A 539 10.21 8.53 -7.79
C LYS A 539 8.96 8.30 -6.96
N SER A 540 7.86 8.77 -7.43
CA SER A 540 6.58 8.63 -6.74
C SER A 540 5.48 8.28 -7.72
N LEU A 541 4.38 7.83 -7.21
CA LEU A 541 3.14 7.69 -7.96
C LEU A 541 2.29 8.94 -7.73
N GLY A 542 2.25 9.85 -8.66
CA GLY A 542 1.46 11.07 -8.57
C GLY A 542 2.29 12.33 -8.34
N TYR A 543 1.78 13.23 -7.53
CA TYR A 543 2.47 14.47 -7.22
C TYR A 543 3.66 14.23 -6.29
N ILE A 544 4.70 15.00 -6.50
CA ILE A 544 5.82 15.14 -5.60
C ILE A 544 5.86 16.56 -5.07
N SER A 545 6.33 16.73 -3.85
CA SER A 545 6.47 18.05 -3.23
C SER A 545 7.94 18.44 -3.18
N LEU A 546 8.24 19.61 -3.74
CA LEU A 546 9.54 20.27 -3.60
C LEU A 546 9.41 21.28 -2.46
N PHE A 547 9.94 20.96 -1.30
CA PHE A 547 9.89 21.83 -0.12
C PHE A 547 11.02 22.85 -0.19
N ILE A 548 10.67 24.13 0.00
CA ILE A 548 11.60 25.25 -0.01
C ILE A 548 11.85 25.68 1.43
N ASP A 549 13.02 25.35 1.97
CA ASP A 549 13.37 25.62 3.37
C ASP A 549 13.45 27.12 3.71
N GLN A 550 13.84 27.94 2.74
CA GLN A 550 13.97 29.39 2.87
C GLN A 550 13.16 30.09 1.79
N PRO A 551 11.84 30.21 1.95
CA PRO A 551 10.99 30.82 0.95
C PRO A 551 11.34 32.29 0.72
N VAL A 552 11.49 32.67 -0.52
CA VAL A 552 11.76 34.05 -0.95
C VAL A 552 10.49 34.61 -1.60
N LYS A 553 10.13 35.84 -1.27
CA LYS A 553 9.00 36.50 -1.92
C LYS A 553 9.36 36.88 -3.35
N ALA A 554 8.84 36.15 -4.31
CA ALA A 554 9.11 36.29 -5.74
C ALA A 554 7.83 36.24 -6.55
N LYS A 555 7.89 36.78 -7.75
CA LYS A 555 6.78 36.76 -8.70
C LYS A 555 6.99 35.68 -9.78
N ARG A 556 8.23 35.33 -10.09
CA ARG A 556 8.59 34.36 -11.12
C ARG A 556 9.29 33.17 -10.50
N TYR A 557 8.86 32.00 -10.88
CA TYR A 557 9.48 30.72 -10.47
C TYR A 557 9.88 29.94 -11.71
N THR A 558 11.16 29.63 -11.82
CA THR A 558 11.69 28.84 -12.94
C THR A 558 12.01 27.43 -12.49
N ILE A 559 11.44 26.44 -13.16
CA ILE A 559 11.81 25.03 -13.03
C ILE A 559 12.79 24.73 -14.18
N ARG A 560 13.97 24.25 -13.85
CA ARG A 560 15.02 23.94 -14.83
C ARG A 560 15.63 22.58 -14.55
N GLN A 561 15.72 21.76 -15.59
CA GLN A 561 16.45 20.49 -15.53
C GLN A 561 17.96 20.77 -15.69
N THR A 562 18.77 20.17 -14.82
CA THR A 562 20.22 20.43 -14.74
C THR A 562 21.09 19.32 -15.30
N GLY A 563 20.49 18.17 -15.61
CA GLY A 563 21.20 17.01 -16.12
C GLY A 563 20.25 16.01 -16.78
N THR A 564 20.77 14.87 -17.16
CA THR A 564 19.98 13.79 -17.76
C THR A 564 19.05 13.19 -16.69
N ALA A 565 17.77 13.07 -16.99
CA ALA A 565 16.86 12.28 -16.18
C ALA A 565 17.25 10.80 -16.25
N THR A 566 17.30 10.14 -15.12
CA THR A 566 17.63 8.71 -15.07
C THR A 566 16.34 7.88 -15.17
N ASP A 567 16.22 7.13 -16.27
CA ASP A 567 15.28 6.04 -16.34
C ASP A 567 15.91 4.82 -15.69
N LYS A 568 15.24 4.28 -14.69
CA LYS A 568 15.48 2.93 -14.21
C LYS A 568 14.23 2.13 -14.43
N ASP A 569 14.39 0.93 -14.90
CA ASP A 569 13.29 0.00 -15.07
C ASP A 569 12.51 -0.09 -13.76
N ALA A 570 11.26 0.30 -13.84
CA ALA A 570 10.32 0.19 -12.74
C ALA A 570 9.16 -0.71 -13.16
N PHE A 571 8.44 -1.19 -12.19
CA PHE A 571 7.28 -2.02 -12.41
C PHE A 571 6.26 -1.33 -13.33
N GLY A 572 6.13 -1.86 -14.53
CA GLY A 572 5.12 -1.49 -15.53
C GLY A 572 5.09 -0.01 -15.90
N GLN A 573 4.70 0.29 -17.10
CA GLN A 573 4.28 1.64 -17.44
C GLN A 573 2.84 1.82 -17.00
N VAL A 574 2.62 2.79 -16.16
CA VAL A 574 1.29 3.31 -15.92
C VAL A 574 1.04 4.38 -16.97
N THR A 575 -0.08 4.35 -17.63
CA THR A 575 -0.47 5.44 -18.52
C THR A 575 -0.73 6.66 -17.66
N GLU A 576 0.11 7.67 -17.80
CA GLU A 576 0.03 8.90 -17.02
C GLU A 576 -0.85 9.94 -17.71
N LEU A 577 -1.03 9.79 -19.01
CA LEU A 577 -1.86 10.63 -19.84
C LEU A 577 -2.94 9.77 -20.49
N ALA A 578 -4.20 10.18 -20.34
CA ALA A 578 -5.27 9.58 -21.10
C ALA A 578 -5.22 10.08 -22.54
N GLY A 579 -5.00 9.23 -23.45
CA GLY A 579 -4.90 9.57 -24.88
C GLY A 579 -4.35 8.42 -25.70
N GLY A 580 -3.83 7.41 -25.02
CA GLY A 580 -3.51 6.14 -25.63
C GLY A 580 -4.23 5.03 -24.87
N PRO A 581 -4.58 3.95 -25.52
CA PRO A 581 -5.06 2.78 -24.81
C PRO A 581 -3.94 2.32 -23.88
N ALA A 582 -4.12 2.48 -22.56
CA ALA A 582 -3.38 1.68 -21.61
C ALA A 582 -3.84 0.25 -21.82
N THR A 583 -3.18 -0.45 -22.70
CA THR A 583 -3.42 -1.88 -22.82
C THR A 583 -2.75 -2.54 -21.62
N GLU A 584 -3.30 -3.63 -21.15
CA GLU A 584 -2.64 -4.47 -20.15
C GLU A 584 -1.18 -4.81 -20.53
N LEU A 585 -0.89 -4.88 -21.82
CA LEU A 585 0.45 -5.01 -22.38
C LEU A 585 1.38 -3.81 -22.06
N ASP A 586 0.85 -2.60 -21.96
CA ASP A 586 1.66 -1.41 -21.63
C ASP A 586 2.02 -1.36 -20.16
N LEU A 587 1.18 -1.91 -19.29
CA LEU A 587 1.47 -2.08 -17.86
C LEU A 587 2.66 -3.03 -17.61
N TYR A 588 2.98 -3.88 -18.58
CA TYR A 588 3.98 -4.93 -18.43
C TYR A 588 5.12 -4.87 -19.45
N LYS A 589 5.09 -3.89 -20.34
CA LYS A 589 6.26 -3.65 -21.19
C LYS A 589 7.41 -3.22 -20.30
N THR A 590 8.53 -3.90 -20.41
CA THR A 590 9.79 -3.40 -19.92
C THR A 590 10.03 -2.04 -20.59
N PRO A 591 10.15 -0.95 -19.85
CA PRO A 591 10.41 0.34 -20.46
C PRO A 591 11.67 0.21 -21.29
N GLY A 592 11.58 0.60 -22.56
CA GLY A 592 12.78 0.70 -23.36
C GLY A 592 13.77 1.61 -22.64
N SER A 593 15.03 1.28 -22.66
CA SER A 593 16.13 2.08 -22.11
C SER A 593 16.35 3.38 -22.92
N GLU A 594 15.27 4.07 -23.28
CA GLU A 594 15.37 5.35 -23.97
C GLU A 594 16.03 6.33 -23.02
N LYS A 595 17.25 6.65 -23.32
CA LYS A 595 18.02 7.70 -22.66
C LYS A 595 17.37 9.04 -22.97
N VAL A 596 16.44 9.44 -22.14
CA VAL A 596 15.81 10.76 -22.23
C VAL A 596 16.80 11.80 -21.76
N LYS A 597 17.56 12.34 -22.67
CA LYS A 597 18.76 13.13 -22.38
C LYS A 597 18.53 14.56 -21.91
N GLY A 598 17.37 15.09 -21.97
CA GLY A 598 17.11 16.49 -21.61
C GLY A 598 15.65 16.85 -21.79
N GLU A 599 14.80 15.85 -21.70
CA GLU A 599 13.35 16.01 -21.81
C GLU A 599 12.76 16.29 -20.44
N LEU A 600 12.27 17.49 -20.24
CA LEU A 600 11.48 17.88 -19.08
C LEU A 600 10.00 17.87 -19.49
N ARG A 601 9.18 17.11 -18.77
CA ARG A 601 7.76 16.94 -19.04
C ARG A 601 6.98 17.17 -17.75
N ILE A 602 6.13 18.18 -17.76
CA ILE A 602 5.33 18.58 -16.60
C ILE A 602 3.85 18.39 -16.94
N VAL A 603 3.20 17.52 -16.21
CA VAL A 603 1.75 17.25 -16.32
C VAL A 603 0.96 18.32 -15.58
N GLU A 604 1.32 18.57 -14.32
CA GLU A 604 0.67 19.59 -13.49
C GLU A 604 1.65 20.18 -12.47
N ILE A 605 1.46 21.45 -12.13
CA ILE A 605 2.24 22.15 -11.12
C ILE A 605 1.36 23.11 -10.32
N ASP A 606 1.54 23.12 -9.00
CA ASP A 606 0.94 24.08 -8.08
C ASP A 606 1.99 24.74 -7.20
N PHE A 607 1.81 26.03 -6.96
CA PHE A 607 2.64 26.81 -6.05
C PHE A 607 1.88 27.06 -4.75
N LEU A 608 2.40 26.56 -3.64
CA LEU A 608 1.72 26.55 -2.35
C LEU A 608 2.43 27.46 -1.36
N GLN A 609 1.65 28.31 -0.71
CA GLN A 609 2.10 29.15 0.39
C GLN A 609 1.44 28.66 1.68
N ARG A 610 2.26 28.36 2.70
CA ARG A 610 1.78 28.02 4.03
C ARG A 610 1.15 29.25 4.69
N LEU A 611 -0.02 29.08 5.26
CA LEU A 611 -0.69 30.09 6.07
C LEU A 611 -0.21 29.96 7.52
N LYS A 612 0.28 31.05 8.05
CA LYS A 612 0.70 31.14 9.48
C LYS A 612 -0.50 31.07 10.41
#